data_17702222e84cd68f4d67c3476daefb5e
#
_entry.id   17702222e84cd68f4d67c3476daefb5e
#
_cell.length_a   1.000
_cell.length_b   1.000
_cell.length_c   1.000
_cell.angle_alpha   90.00
_cell.angle_beta   90.00
_cell.angle_gamma   90.00
#
_symmetry.space_group_name_H-M   'P 1'
#
loop_
_entity.id
_entity.type
_entity.pdbx_description
1 polymer ?
#
loop_
_entity_poly.entity_id
_entity_poly.type
_entity_poly.pdbx_seq_one_letter_code
_entity_poly.pdbx_strand_id
1 'polypeptide(L)'
;FNDGSSDYLSRTPSSASNRKTFTFSAWVKRCNQSGANVIFQQGSDTANYFKMNFQNEYLRWRGVTGGSNIAYLTTNKAFRDLSAWYHIVARFDSTNSTAGNRMRLYINGVEETSFSTDINPSLNYESFVNTTNPIDIGRDNASNASFFDGYMSEICFIDGLALAADSFGEFDEDSGIWKPISVSG
;
A
#
# COMPACT_ATOMS: atom_id res chain seq x y z
N PHE A 1 4.65 8.02 13.73
CA PHE A 1 4.21 9.10 12.83
C PHE A 1 3.15 9.93 13.54
N ASN A 2 3.29 11.23 13.48
CA ASN A 2 2.36 12.20 14.05
C ASN A 2 2.02 13.23 12.97
N ASP A 3 0.74 13.33 12.61
CA ASP A 3 0.28 14.27 11.58
C ASP A 3 0.47 15.74 11.99
N GLY A 4 0.40 16.05 13.30
CA GLY A 4 0.63 17.38 13.84
C GLY A 4 2.09 17.85 13.74
N SER A 5 3.07 16.94 13.69
CA SER A 5 4.49 17.24 13.45
C SER A 5 4.92 16.97 12.00
N SER A 6 4.00 16.48 11.16
CA SER A 6 4.25 16.18 9.74
C SER A 6 5.36 15.14 9.55
N ASP A 7 5.35 14.08 10.34
CA ASP A 7 6.36 13.02 10.29
C ASP A 7 6.21 12.15 9.03
N TYR A 8 7.32 11.87 8.37
CA TYR A 8 7.37 10.96 7.21
C TYR A 8 8.79 10.42 7.00
N LEU A 9 8.89 9.34 6.22
CA LEU A 9 10.16 8.84 5.70
C LEU A 9 10.18 9.05 4.19
N SER A 10 11.34 9.40 3.63
CA SER A 10 11.51 9.64 2.20
C SER A 10 12.81 9.06 1.69
N ARG A 11 12.75 8.47 0.48
CA ARG A 11 13.91 7.99 -0.26
C ARG A 11 13.73 8.29 -1.74
N THR A 12 14.77 8.84 -2.39
CA THR A 12 14.78 9.00 -3.85
C THR A 12 15.68 7.94 -4.47
N PRO A 13 15.12 7.00 -5.27
CA PRO A 13 15.94 6.02 -5.98
C PRO A 13 16.85 6.69 -7.02
N SER A 14 18.09 6.20 -7.17
CA SER A 14 19.04 6.72 -8.16
C SER A 14 18.73 6.25 -9.59
N SER A 15 18.00 5.15 -9.74
CA SER A 15 17.58 4.58 -11.02
C SER A 15 16.19 3.96 -10.90
N ALA A 16 15.45 3.94 -12.01
CA ALA A 16 14.22 3.19 -12.08
C ALA A 16 14.48 1.68 -12.12
N SER A 17 13.53 0.91 -11.61
CA SER A 17 13.59 -0.55 -11.60
C SER A 17 12.30 -1.17 -12.11
N ASN A 18 11.81 -2.29 -11.54
CA ASN A 18 10.62 -2.96 -12.05
C ASN A 18 9.34 -2.21 -11.68
N ARG A 19 8.73 -1.58 -12.67
CA ARG A 19 7.50 -0.79 -12.53
C ARG A 19 6.22 -1.62 -12.70
N LYS A 20 6.35 -2.89 -13.10
CA LYS A 20 5.23 -3.79 -13.42
C LYS A 20 4.95 -4.79 -12.32
N THR A 21 5.92 -5.04 -11.45
CA THR A 21 5.83 -6.07 -10.39
C THR A 21 6.51 -5.58 -9.13
N PHE A 22 5.79 -5.58 -8.01
CA PHE A 22 6.33 -5.25 -6.69
C PHE A 22 5.38 -5.70 -5.58
N THR A 23 5.88 -5.74 -4.35
CA THR A 23 5.07 -5.95 -3.15
C THR A 23 5.42 -4.91 -2.09
N PHE A 24 4.40 -4.33 -1.48
CA PHE A 24 4.52 -3.50 -0.28
C PHE A 24 3.87 -4.23 0.88
N SER A 25 4.55 -4.29 2.02
CA SER A 25 4.05 -4.89 3.26
C SER A 25 4.33 -3.97 4.43
N ALA A 26 3.36 -3.79 5.32
CA ALA A 26 3.54 -3.06 6.56
C ALA A 26 2.51 -3.47 7.62
N TRP A 27 2.93 -3.47 8.87
CA TRP A 27 2.03 -3.45 10.02
C TRP A 27 1.70 -2.00 10.35
N VAL A 28 0.40 -1.69 10.44
CA VAL A 28 -0.07 -0.32 10.71
C VAL A 28 -1.07 -0.31 11.86
N LYS A 29 -0.95 0.70 12.72
CA LYS A 29 -1.92 1.02 13.77
C LYS A 29 -2.27 2.49 13.63
N ARG A 30 -3.56 2.79 13.46
CA ARG A 30 -4.06 4.15 13.25
C ARG A 30 -4.32 4.85 14.58
N CYS A 31 -4.13 6.16 14.63
CA CYS A 31 -4.55 7.00 15.78
C CYS A 31 -5.76 7.86 15.46
N ASN A 32 -6.13 8.03 14.19
CA ASN A 32 -7.35 8.73 13.80
C ASN A 32 -8.11 8.02 12.67
N GLN A 33 -9.39 8.34 12.49
CA GLN A 33 -10.26 7.76 11.44
C GLN A 33 -10.71 8.78 10.41
N SER A 34 -10.33 10.04 10.54
CA SER A 34 -10.81 11.11 9.65
C SER A 34 -9.83 11.41 8.54
N GLY A 35 -10.37 11.85 7.39
CA GLY A 35 -9.58 12.33 6.28
C GLY A 35 -8.77 11.26 5.54
N ALA A 36 -7.73 11.71 4.86
CA ALA A 36 -6.78 10.86 4.16
C ALA A 36 -5.51 10.69 5.01
N ASN A 37 -5.13 9.46 5.30
CA ASN A 37 -3.91 9.11 6.06
C ASN A 37 -3.05 8.21 5.15
N VAL A 38 -2.00 8.78 4.57
CA VAL A 38 -1.18 8.09 3.57
C VAL A 38 -0.19 7.13 4.24
N ILE A 39 -0.22 5.88 3.82
CA ILE A 39 0.74 4.85 4.25
C ILE A 39 1.98 4.94 3.36
N PHE A 40 1.79 4.96 2.04
CA PHE A 40 2.83 4.87 1.03
C PHE A 40 2.43 5.67 -0.20
N GLN A 41 3.38 6.38 -0.82
CA GLN A 41 3.20 7.02 -2.12
C GLN A 41 4.52 7.10 -2.88
N GLN A 42 4.41 6.98 -4.22
CA GLN A 42 5.43 7.39 -5.17
C GLN A 42 4.79 7.99 -6.40
N GLY A 43 5.33 9.10 -6.91
CA GLY A 43 4.79 9.77 -8.09
C GLY A 43 5.52 11.08 -8.39
N SER A 44 5.23 11.66 -9.56
CA SER A 44 5.81 12.93 -10.00
C SER A 44 5.02 14.15 -9.55
N ASP A 45 3.69 14.01 -9.46
CA ASP A 45 2.76 15.12 -9.19
C ASP A 45 1.37 14.59 -8.82
N THR A 46 0.39 15.48 -8.65
CA THR A 46 -1.00 15.14 -8.28
C THR A 46 -1.80 14.41 -9.36
N ALA A 47 -1.31 14.36 -10.60
CA ALA A 47 -1.94 13.67 -11.72
C ALA A 47 -1.25 12.35 -12.10
N ASN A 48 -0.06 12.06 -11.51
CA ASN A 48 0.78 10.93 -11.88
C ASN A 48 1.43 10.31 -10.64
N TYR A 49 0.75 9.34 -10.02
CA TYR A 49 1.21 8.70 -8.77
C TYR A 49 0.64 7.31 -8.55
N PHE A 50 1.25 6.60 -7.64
CA PHE A 50 0.71 5.38 -7.02
C PHE A 50 0.70 5.56 -5.49
N LYS A 51 -0.46 5.34 -4.84
CA LYS A 51 -0.65 5.67 -3.43
C LYS A 51 -1.52 4.65 -2.71
N MET A 52 -1.15 4.37 -1.47
CA MET A 52 -1.97 3.65 -0.50
C MET A 52 -2.28 4.57 0.68
N ASN A 53 -3.56 4.67 1.02
CA ASN A 53 -3.99 5.49 2.15
C ASN A 53 -5.29 4.95 2.78
N PHE A 54 -5.49 5.24 4.03
CA PHE A 54 -6.86 5.23 4.55
C PHE A 54 -7.57 6.50 4.10
N GLN A 55 -8.82 6.36 3.68
CA GLN A 55 -9.74 7.46 3.49
C GLN A 55 -10.89 7.27 4.44
N ASN A 56 -10.93 8.06 5.49
CA ASN A 56 -11.76 7.80 6.65
C ASN A 56 -11.50 6.37 7.17
N GLU A 57 -12.48 5.49 7.15
CA GLU A 57 -12.38 4.11 7.66
C GLU A 57 -11.90 3.08 6.63
N TYR A 58 -11.80 3.44 5.33
CA TYR A 58 -11.57 2.49 4.24
C TYR A 58 -10.15 2.57 3.71
N LEU A 59 -9.56 1.40 3.42
CA LEU A 59 -8.27 1.33 2.76
C LEU A 59 -8.45 1.54 1.26
N ARG A 60 -7.63 2.43 0.70
CA ARG A 60 -7.53 2.73 -0.73
C ARG A 60 -6.14 2.43 -1.24
N TRP A 61 -6.08 1.82 -2.41
CA TRP A 61 -4.85 1.64 -3.15
C TRP A 61 -5.07 2.08 -4.59
N ARG A 62 -4.39 3.15 -5.00
CA ARG A 62 -4.74 3.87 -6.22
C ARG A 62 -3.53 4.25 -7.06
N GLY A 63 -3.59 3.97 -8.37
CA GLY A 63 -2.69 4.46 -9.41
C GLY A 63 -3.41 5.45 -10.31
N VAL A 64 -2.83 6.63 -10.49
CA VAL A 64 -3.34 7.72 -11.33
C VAL A 64 -2.33 8.03 -12.40
N THR A 65 -2.80 8.19 -13.64
CA THR A 65 -2.00 8.61 -14.80
C THR A 65 -2.78 9.68 -15.57
N GLY A 66 -2.15 10.83 -15.80
CA GLY A 66 -2.80 11.95 -16.48
C GLY A 66 -4.10 12.41 -15.80
N GLY A 67 -4.18 12.31 -14.48
CA GLY A 67 -5.36 12.64 -13.69
C GLY A 67 -6.47 11.58 -13.66
N SER A 68 -6.32 10.48 -14.41
CA SER A 68 -7.31 9.39 -14.47
C SER A 68 -6.93 8.21 -13.59
N ASN A 69 -7.91 7.61 -12.91
CA ASN A 69 -7.71 6.36 -12.15
C ASN A 69 -7.50 5.20 -13.12
N ILE A 70 -6.30 4.63 -13.12
CA ILE A 70 -5.93 3.49 -13.97
C ILE A 70 -5.94 2.19 -13.18
N ALA A 71 -5.68 2.27 -11.88
CA ALA A 71 -5.65 1.18 -10.95
C ALA A 71 -6.30 1.68 -9.65
N TYR A 72 -7.33 1.03 -9.12
CA TYR A 72 -8.00 1.55 -7.94
C TYR A 72 -8.79 0.48 -7.19
N LEU A 73 -8.36 0.17 -5.99
CA LEU A 73 -9.10 -0.65 -5.02
C LEU A 73 -9.53 0.21 -3.84
N THR A 74 -10.79 0.08 -3.42
CA THR A 74 -11.30 0.61 -2.14
C THR A 74 -12.03 -0.52 -1.43
N THR A 75 -11.59 -0.87 -0.24
CA THR A 75 -12.20 -1.97 0.52
C THR A 75 -13.63 -1.63 0.97
N ASN A 76 -14.51 -2.66 1.05
CA ASN A 76 -15.76 -2.56 1.80
C ASN A 76 -15.52 -2.76 3.31
N LYS A 77 -14.41 -3.43 3.66
CA LYS A 77 -13.97 -3.58 5.05
C LYS A 77 -13.59 -2.23 5.63
N ALA A 78 -14.18 -1.90 6.79
CA ALA A 78 -13.88 -0.69 7.55
C ALA A 78 -12.87 -1.01 8.67
N PHE A 79 -11.89 -0.11 8.84
CA PHE A 79 -10.78 -0.21 9.80
C PHE A 79 -11.03 0.75 10.97
N ARG A 80 -12.01 0.42 11.84
CA ARG A 80 -12.50 1.31 12.91
C ARG A 80 -11.77 1.16 14.22
N ASP A 81 -11.14 0.01 14.46
CA ASP A 81 -10.46 -0.24 15.72
C ASP A 81 -9.09 0.43 15.72
N LEU A 82 -8.95 1.54 16.44
CA LEU A 82 -7.71 2.29 16.62
C LEU A 82 -6.73 1.59 17.59
N SER A 83 -7.18 0.59 18.34
CA SER A 83 -6.32 -0.20 19.22
C SER A 83 -5.63 -1.34 18.48
N ALA A 84 -6.18 -1.77 17.32
CA ALA A 84 -5.69 -2.91 16.57
C ALA A 84 -4.51 -2.55 15.65
N TRP A 85 -3.59 -3.52 15.52
CA TRP A 85 -2.64 -3.58 14.44
C TRP A 85 -3.25 -4.30 13.24
N TYR A 86 -3.02 -3.74 12.05
CA TYR A 86 -3.41 -4.36 10.79
C TYR A 86 -2.16 -4.62 9.97
N HIS A 87 -1.94 -5.87 9.58
CA HIS A 87 -0.92 -6.19 8.58
C HIS A 87 -1.54 -6.03 7.18
N ILE A 88 -0.95 -5.18 6.37
CA ILE A 88 -1.39 -4.90 5.01
C ILE A 88 -0.29 -5.37 4.05
N VAL A 89 -0.65 -6.26 3.11
CA VAL A 89 0.22 -6.63 1.99
C VAL A 89 -0.48 -6.25 0.70
N ALA A 90 0.21 -5.45 -0.12
CA ALA A 90 -0.25 -5.00 -1.44
C ALA A 90 0.66 -5.59 -2.51
N ARG A 91 0.12 -6.56 -3.25
CA ARG A 91 0.79 -7.27 -4.33
C ARG A 91 0.37 -6.69 -5.67
N PHE A 92 1.32 -6.17 -6.43
CA PHE A 92 1.12 -5.63 -7.77
C PHE A 92 1.84 -6.51 -8.80
N ASP A 93 1.11 -6.92 -9.86
CA ASP A 93 1.65 -7.66 -10.99
C ASP A 93 0.84 -7.35 -12.25
N SER A 94 1.19 -6.27 -12.94
CA SER A 94 0.50 -5.89 -14.18
C SER A 94 0.78 -6.83 -15.35
N THR A 95 1.72 -7.77 -15.21
CA THR A 95 2.04 -8.77 -16.25
C THR A 95 1.07 -9.96 -16.22
N ASN A 96 0.25 -10.07 -15.17
CA ASN A 96 -0.72 -11.14 -15.05
C ASN A 96 -1.79 -11.04 -16.13
N SER A 97 -2.06 -12.16 -16.84
CA SER A 97 -3.05 -12.24 -17.91
C SER A 97 -4.48 -11.95 -17.41
N THR A 98 -4.80 -12.36 -16.18
CA THR A 98 -6.09 -12.13 -15.54
C THR A 98 -6.10 -10.78 -14.85
N ALA A 99 -6.96 -9.87 -15.30
CA ALA A 99 -7.00 -8.49 -14.80
C ALA A 99 -7.15 -8.41 -13.27
N GLY A 100 -8.10 -9.14 -12.66
CA GLY A 100 -8.33 -9.16 -11.21
C GLY A 100 -7.19 -9.73 -10.38
N ASN A 101 -6.14 -10.28 -11.01
CA ASN A 101 -4.94 -10.76 -10.33
C ASN A 101 -3.79 -9.74 -10.37
N ARG A 102 -3.98 -8.59 -11.05
CA ARG A 102 -2.92 -7.57 -11.18
C ARG A 102 -2.73 -6.74 -9.92
N MET A 103 -3.79 -6.61 -9.14
CA MET A 103 -3.78 -5.95 -7.82
C MET A 103 -4.43 -6.88 -6.80
N ARG A 104 -3.72 -7.21 -5.73
CA ARG A 104 -4.26 -7.99 -4.62
C ARG A 104 -3.88 -7.34 -3.29
N LEU A 105 -4.84 -7.27 -2.38
CA LEU A 105 -4.66 -6.82 -1.01
C LEU A 105 -4.87 -8.00 -0.05
N TYR A 106 -4.01 -8.06 0.96
CA TYR A 106 -4.18 -9.01 2.06
C TYR A 106 -4.22 -8.21 3.36
N ILE A 107 -5.13 -8.59 4.24
CA ILE A 107 -5.29 -7.99 5.57
C ILE A 107 -5.15 -9.09 6.62
N ASN A 108 -4.13 -8.99 7.47
CA ASN A 108 -3.83 -10.00 8.49
C ASN A 108 -3.78 -11.42 7.90
N GLY A 109 -3.03 -11.60 6.81
CA GLY A 109 -2.83 -12.88 6.14
C GLY A 109 -3.95 -13.32 5.19
N VAL A 110 -5.12 -12.68 5.23
CA VAL A 110 -6.29 -13.06 4.43
C VAL A 110 -6.45 -12.13 3.24
N GLU A 111 -6.65 -12.70 2.03
CA GLU A 111 -6.91 -11.91 0.83
C GLU A 111 -8.23 -11.16 0.95
N GLU A 112 -8.21 -9.85 0.71
CA GLU A 112 -9.41 -9.02 0.62
C GLU A 112 -9.97 -9.12 -0.80
N THR A 113 -11.22 -9.54 -0.90
CA THR A 113 -11.91 -9.74 -2.18
C THR A 113 -13.16 -8.87 -2.33
N SER A 114 -13.50 -8.09 -1.30
CA SER A 114 -14.71 -7.25 -1.29
C SER A 114 -14.33 -5.77 -1.41
N PHE A 115 -14.60 -5.21 -2.59
CA PHE A 115 -14.26 -3.83 -2.91
C PHE A 115 -15.49 -3.02 -3.32
N SER A 116 -15.57 -1.77 -2.87
CA SER A 116 -16.54 -0.79 -3.35
C SER A 116 -16.09 -0.12 -4.66
N THR A 117 -14.78 -0.15 -4.90
CA THR A 117 -14.15 0.24 -6.17
C THR A 117 -13.13 -0.82 -6.52
N ASP A 118 -13.21 -1.35 -7.75
CA ASP A 118 -12.30 -2.36 -8.28
C ASP A 118 -11.97 -2.03 -9.75
N ILE A 119 -10.87 -1.28 -9.94
CA ILE A 119 -10.34 -0.91 -11.26
C ILE A 119 -8.94 -1.52 -11.38
N ASN A 120 -8.81 -2.50 -12.24
CA ASN A 120 -7.53 -3.16 -12.49
C ASN A 120 -6.79 -2.50 -13.65
N PRO A 121 -5.44 -2.32 -13.56
CA PRO A 121 -4.65 -1.71 -14.62
C PRO A 121 -4.66 -2.59 -15.88
N SER A 122 -4.33 -2.00 -17.03
CA SER A 122 -4.11 -2.76 -18.27
C SER A 122 -2.93 -3.73 -18.12
N LEU A 123 -2.91 -4.76 -19.00
CA LEU A 123 -1.78 -5.69 -19.08
C LEU A 123 -0.48 -4.92 -19.38
N ASN A 124 0.58 -5.23 -18.64
CA ASN A 124 1.89 -4.59 -18.72
C ASN A 124 1.89 -3.09 -18.39
N TYR A 125 0.90 -2.59 -17.66
CA TYR A 125 0.92 -1.22 -17.17
C TYR A 125 2.16 -0.95 -16.31
N GLU A 126 2.85 0.16 -16.60
CA GLU A 126 3.99 0.63 -15.83
C GLU A 126 3.54 1.66 -14.79
N SER A 127 3.56 1.27 -13.53
CA SER A 127 3.18 2.13 -12.42
C SER A 127 4.16 3.28 -12.20
N PHE A 128 3.81 4.23 -11.33
CA PHE A 128 4.74 5.26 -10.85
C PHE A 128 5.63 4.78 -9.70
N VAL A 129 5.45 3.54 -9.24
CA VAL A 129 6.35 2.89 -8.28
C VAL A 129 7.63 2.45 -8.99
N ASN A 130 8.74 2.45 -8.27
CA ASN A 130 10.08 2.12 -8.81
C ASN A 130 10.57 3.08 -9.91
N THR A 131 10.09 4.31 -9.90
CA THR A 131 10.67 5.41 -10.69
C THR A 131 11.78 6.13 -9.91
N THR A 132 12.38 7.15 -10.51
CA THR A 132 13.34 8.04 -9.85
C THR A 132 12.69 9.16 -9.02
N ASN A 133 11.36 9.18 -8.91
CA ASN A 133 10.66 10.09 -8.01
C ASN A 133 10.80 9.65 -6.55
N PRO A 134 10.71 10.57 -5.59
CA PRO A 134 10.71 10.19 -4.18
C PRO A 134 9.62 9.18 -3.85
N ILE A 135 9.98 8.18 -3.06
CA ILE A 135 9.07 7.26 -2.40
C ILE A 135 8.91 7.72 -0.96
N ASP A 136 7.68 7.95 -0.55
CA ASP A 136 7.37 8.43 0.80
C ASP A 136 6.50 7.44 1.56
N ILE A 137 6.81 7.30 2.83
CA ILE A 137 6.01 6.60 3.83
C ILE A 137 5.47 7.64 4.78
N GLY A 138 4.16 7.65 4.98
CA GLY A 138 3.52 8.52 5.95
C GLY A 138 3.06 9.88 5.43
N ARG A 139 3.20 10.19 4.13
CA ARG A 139 2.63 11.41 3.54
C ARG A 139 2.26 11.29 2.06
N ASP A 140 1.42 12.20 1.61
CA ASP A 140 1.22 12.52 0.18
C ASP A 140 2.29 13.55 -0.23
N ASN A 141 3.33 13.12 -0.94
CA ASN A 141 4.42 13.99 -1.30
C ASN A 141 4.03 15.01 -2.39
N ALA A 142 3.09 14.65 -3.26
CA ALA A 142 2.68 15.53 -4.36
C ALA A 142 1.92 16.77 -3.88
N SER A 143 1.20 16.66 -2.76
CA SER A 143 0.47 17.77 -2.14
C SER A 143 1.11 18.24 -0.82
N ASN A 144 2.13 17.53 -0.33
CA ASN A 144 2.73 17.71 1.00
C ASN A 144 1.67 17.76 2.11
N ALA A 145 0.79 16.76 2.11
CA ALA A 145 -0.39 16.70 2.99
C ALA A 145 -0.74 15.26 3.35
N SER A 146 -1.87 15.07 4.03
CA SER A 146 -2.44 13.76 4.35
C SER A 146 -1.47 12.86 5.12
N PHE A 147 -0.75 13.47 6.06
CA PHE A 147 0.21 12.76 6.90
C PHE A 147 -0.46 11.62 7.67
N PHE A 148 0.26 10.53 7.83
CA PHE A 148 -0.20 9.39 8.61
C PHE A 148 -0.13 9.75 10.10
N ASP A 149 -1.18 9.40 10.83
CA ASP A 149 -1.21 9.51 12.28
C ASP A 149 -1.34 8.12 12.90
N GLY A 150 -0.26 7.65 13.54
CA GLY A 150 -0.22 6.30 14.10
C GLY A 150 1.17 5.66 14.09
N TYR A 151 1.18 4.36 14.12
CA TYR A 151 2.38 3.55 14.19
C TYR A 151 2.50 2.65 12.96
N MET A 152 3.72 2.46 12.49
CA MET A 152 4.07 1.48 11.46
C MET A 152 5.27 0.65 11.92
N SER A 153 5.24 -0.64 11.58
CA SER A 153 6.31 -1.59 11.88
C SER A 153 6.47 -2.58 10.72
N GLU A 154 7.62 -3.23 10.62
CA GLU A 154 7.89 -4.26 9.59
C GLU A 154 7.56 -3.76 8.18
N ILE A 155 8.02 -2.54 7.85
CA ILE A 155 7.78 -1.96 6.53
C ILE A 155 8.76 -2.58 5.54
N CYS A 156 8.23 -3.36 4.61
CA CYS A 156 9.00 -4.03 3.56
C CYS A 156 8.52 -3.55 2.19
N PHE A 157 9.47 -3.28 1.31
CA PHE A 157 9.21 -3.03 -0.10
C PHE A 157 10.06 -3.98 -0.94
N ILE A 158 9.41 -4.84 -1.73
CA ILE A 158 10.05 -5.86 -2.55
C ILE A 158 9.89 -5.47 -4.02
N ASP A 159 11.01 -5.17 -4.66
CA ASP A 159 11.07 -4.82 -6.08
C ASP A 159 11.12 -6.07 -6.95
N GLY A 160 10.33 -6.10 -8.01
CA GLY A 160 10.36 -7.16 -9.02
C GLY A 160 9.63 -8.46 -8.66
N LEU A 161 9.10 -8.60 -7.45
CA LEU A 161 8.39 -9.80 -7.02
C LEU A 161 6.97 -9.47 -6.52
N ALA A 162 6.01 -10.30 -6.92
CA ALA A 162 4.61 -10.24 -6.48
C ALA A 162 4.35 -11.33 -5.44
N LEU A 163 4.67 -11.04 -4.19
CA LEU A 163 4.59 -11.98 -3.08
C LEU A 163 3.22 -11.92 -2.39
N ALA A 164 2.76 -13.04 -1.86
CA ALA A 164 1.55 -13.11 -1.03
C ALA A 164 1.87 -12.84 0.45
N ALA A 165 0.84 -12.82 1.30
CA ALA A 165 0.99 -12.42 2.69
C ALA A 165 1.86 -13.38 3.52
N ASP A 166 1.88 -14.66 3.17
CA ASP A 166 2.68 -15.71 3.82
C ASP A 166 4.20 -15.51 3.70
N SER A 167 4.64 -14.61 2.81
CA SER A 167 6.04 -14.17 2.76
C SER A 167 6.43 -13.21 3.88
N PHE A 168 5.47 -12.67 4.61
CA PHE A 168 5.65 -11.61 5.62
C PHE A 168 5.06 -11.95 6.99
N GLY A 169 4.29 -13.02 7.08
CA GLY A 169 3.65 -13.45 8.31
C GLY A 169 3.15 -14.87 8.23
N GLU A 170 2.71 -15.36 9.36
CA GLU A 170 2.11 -16.71 9.51
C GLU A 170 1.01 -16.69 10.56
N PHE A 171 0.10 -17.65 10.50
CA PHE A 171 -0.83 -17.90 11.59
C PHE A 171 -0.13 -18.71 12.68
N ASP A 172 -0.18 -18.21 13.89
CA ASP A 172 0.31 -18.95 15.06
C ASP A 172 -0.51 -20.23 15.24
N GLU A 173 0.15 -21.37 15.34
CA GLU A 173 -0.52 -22.68 15.36
C GLU A 173 -1.41 -22.88 16.59
N ASP A 174 -1.04 -22.28 17.73
CA ASP A 174 -1.77 -22.46 19.00
C ASP A 174 -2.95 -21.49 19.12
N SER A 175 -2.75 -20.22 18.75
CA SER A 175 -3.75 -19.15 18.95
C SER A 175 -4.54 -18.81 17.70
N GLY A 176 -4.07 -19.21 16.51
CA GLY A 176 -4.65 -18.80 15.23
C GLY A 176 -4.47 -17.32 14.93
N ILE A 177 -3.64 -16.59 15.68
CA ILE A 177 -3.39 -15.16 15.48
C ILE A 177 -2.33 -14.98 14.40
N TRP A 178 -2.58 -14.06 13.47
CA TRP A 178 -1.61 -13.66 12.47
C TRP A 178 -0.45 -12.89 13.12
N LYS A 179 0.77 -13.29 12.86
CA LYS A 179 2.00 -12.70 13.43
C LYS A 179 3.07 -12.50 12.36
N PRO A 180 4.00 -11.54 12.53
CA PRO A 180 5.10 -11.34 11.61
C PRO A 180 6.11 -12.50 11.66
N ILE A 181 6.77 -12.73 10.52
CA ILE A 181 7.94 -13.61 10.41
C ILE A 181 9.16 -12.80 9.96
N SER A 182 10.36 -13.37 10.12
CA SER A 182 11.57 -12.76 9.58
C SER A 182 11.53 -12.79 8.05
N VAL A 183 11.57 -11.63 7.42
CA VAL A 183 11.62 -11.49 5.97
C VAL A 183 13.08 -11.58 5.55
N SER A 184 13.44 -12.64 4.80
CA SER A 184 14.76 -12.77 4.19
C SER A 184 14.76 -12.08 2.82
N GLY A 185 15.71 -11.16 2.60
CA GLY A 185 15.98 -10.52 1.33
C GLY A 185 17.12 -11.22 0.59
#